data_d8ffb5f6f17d767eedc104d6e8e406f4
#
_entry.id   d8ffb5f6f17d767eedc104d6e8e406f4
#
_cell.length_a   1.000
_cell.length_b   1.000
_cell.length_c   1.000
_cell.angle_alpha   90.00
_cell.angle_beta   90.00
_cell.angle_gamma   90.00
#
_symmetry.space_group_name_H-M   'P 1'
#
loop_
_entity.id
_entity.type
_entity.pdbx_description
1 polymer ?
#
loop_
_entity_poly.entity_id
_entity_poly.type
_entity_poly.pdbx_seq_one_letter_code
_entity_poly.pdbx_strand_id
1 'polypeptide(L)'
;MAKAQMMMPDDFLERLSKLGDKSDEISEKVLKAGGEVVLQKVKSTLSTVIGKSTKYESRSTGELESSLGLSSVRMDKNGNYNIKVGFAEPRKDGESNAKIANIIEYGKYGQPARPFLKPAQNASKSACEAAMMQTFEEEVSKL
;
A
#
# COMPACT_ATOMS: atom_id res chain seq x y z
N MET A 1 -6.51 51.75 -12.70
CA MET A 1 -6.22 50.53 -11.92
C MET A 1 -5.22 49.71 -12.70
N ALA A 2 -4.06 49.43 -12.10
CA ALA A 2 -3.05 48.58 -12.72
C ALA A 2 -3.47 47.10 -12.65
N LYS A 3 -3.36 46.39 -13.76
CA LYS A 3 -3.63 44.96 -13.83
C LYS A 3 -2.32 44.22 -14.16
N ALA A 4 -2.00 43.21 -13.38
CA ALA A 4 -0.94 42.28 -13.72
C ALA A 4 -1.57 41.06 -14.40
N GLN A 5 -1.06 40.72 -15.57
CA GLN A 5 -1.53 39.56 -16.32
C GLN A 5 -0.35 38.59 -16.49
N MET A 6 -0.57 37.34 -16.14
CA MET A 6 0.44 36.32 -16.23
C MET A 6 -0.07 35.23 -17.18
N MET A 7 0.78 34.85 -18.13
CA MET A 7 0.50 33.78 -19.08
C MET A 7 1.48 32.64 -18.87
N MET A 8 0.99 31.41 -18.93
CA MET A 8 1.84 30.22 -18.85
C MET A 8 2.51 29.98 -20.21
N PRO A 9 3.78 29.55 -20.23
CA PRO A 9 4.44 29.15 -21.48
C PRO A 9 3.69 28.01 -22.17
N ASP A 10 3.71 28.02 -23.52
CA ASP A 10 2.98 27.00 -24.31
C ASP A 10 3.47 25.57 -24.03
N ASP A 11 4.77 25.37 -23.86
CA ASP A 11 5.33 24.06 -23.52
C ASP A 11 4.88 23.56 -22.15
N PHE A 12 4.70 24.45 -21.18
CA PHE A 12 4.17 24.13 -19.87
C PHE A 12 2.70 23.71 -19.96
N LEU A 13 1.89 24.45 -20.73
CA LEU A 13 0.47 24.11 -20.97
C LEU A 13 0.34 22.76 -21.68
N GLU A 14 1.20 22.47 -22.64
CA GLU A 14 1.23 21.19 -23.33
C GLU A 14 1.54 20.05 -22.35
N ARG A 15 2.50 20.23 -21.46
CA ARG A 15 2.84 19.24 -20.43
C ARG A 15 1.68 19.02 -19.46
N LEU A 16 1.02 20.07 -19.03
CA LEU A 16 -0.17 19.97 -18.17
C LEU A 16 -1.28 19.19 -18.85
N SER A 17 -1.51 19.44 -20.14
CA SER A 17 -2.52 18.70 -20.91
C SER A 17 -2.18 17.21 -20.99
N LYS A 18 -0.90 16.89 -21.28
CA LYS A 18 -0.45 15.49 -21.32
C LYS A 18 -0.57 14.82 -19.97
N LEU A 19 -0.26 15.54 -18.89
CA LEU A 19 -0.43 15.02 -17.51
C LEU A 19 -1.89 14.70 -17.24
N GLY A 20 -2.81 15.60 -17.63
CA GLY A 20 -4.24 15.37 -17.47
C GLY A 20 -4.72 14.13 -18.21
N ASP A 21 -4.28 13.94 -19.45
CA ASP A 21 -4.65 12.78 -20.28
C ASP A 21 -4.11 11.45 -19.71
N LYS A 22 -2.97 11.50 -19.02
CA LYS A 22 -2.32 10.31 -18.45
C LYS A 22 -2.46 10.19 -16.94
N SER A 23 -3.31 11.02 -16.32
CA SER A 23 -3.42 11.06 -14.86
C SER A 23 -3.81 9.71 -14.25
N ASP A 24 -4.68 8.94 -14.89
CA ASP A 24 -5.11 7.64 -14.41
C ASP A 24 -3.94 6.64 -14.41
N GLU A 25 -3.19 6.60 -15.50
CA GLU A 25 -2.03 5.72 -15.65
C GLU A 25 -0.94 6.07 -14.65
N ILE A 26 -0.65 7.37 -14.51
CA ILE A 26 0.38 7.85 -13.58
C ILE A 26 -0.03 7.55 -12.13
N SER A 27 -1.30 7.80 -11.78
CA SER A 27 -1.82 7.50 -10.44
C SER A 27 -1.69 6.02 -10.10
N GLU A 28 -1.99 5.14 -11.05
CA GLU A 28 -1.85 3.70 -10.86
C GLU A 28 -0.39 3.31 -10.60
N LYS A 29 0.55 3.83 -11.39
CA LYS A 29 1.98 3.54 -11.22
C LYS A 29 2.52 4.06 -9.88
N VAL A 30 2.13 5.27 -9.49
CA VAL A 30 2.54 5.89 -8.23
C VAL A 30 2.04 5.07 -7.04
N LEU A 31 0.76 4.69 -7.05
CA LEU A 31 0.17 3.89 -5.98
C LEU A 31 0.81 2.50 -5.88
N LYS A 32 1.08 1.86 -7.00
CA LYS A 32 1.76 0.56 -7.01
C LYS A 32 3.17 0.67 -6.42
N ALA A 33 3.92 1.71 -6.78
CA ALA A 33 5.26 1.92 -6.23
C ALA A 33 5.24 2.09 -4.71
N GLY A 34 4.34 2.92 -4.20
CA GLY A 34 4.15 3.10 -2.76
C GLY A 34 3.66 1.85 -2.06
N GLY A 35 2.69 1.16 -2.67
CA GLY A 35 2.12 -0.07 -2.15
C GLY A 35 3.15 -1.20 -2.02
N GLU A 36 4.05 -1.32 -2.99
CA GLU A 36 5.13 -2.32 -2.92
C GLU A 36 6.05 -2.11 -1.72
N VAL A 37 6.39 -0.86 -1.41
CA VAL A 37 7.22 -0.53 -0.24
C VAL A 37 6.52 -0.96 1.05
N VAL A 38 5.24 -0.63 1.19
CA VAL A 38 4.44 -1.03 2.36
C VAL A 38 4.30 -2.54 2.43
N LEU A 39 4.00 -3.18 1.31
CA LEU A 39 3.84 -4.64 1.22
C LEU A 39 5.09 -5.37 1.70
N GLN A 40 6.26 -4.97 1.23
CA GLN A 40 7.52 -5.60 1.64
C GLN A 40 7.75 -5.43 3.14
N LYS A 41 7.43 -4.28 3.70
CA LYS A 41 7.58 -4.04 5.14
C LYS A 41 6.59 -4.87 5.95
N VAL A 42 5.35 -4.98 5.50
CA VAL A 42 4.34 -5.82 6.16
C VAL A 42 4.77 -7.29 6.13
N LYS A 43 5.24 -7.78 5.00
CA LYS A 43 5.76 -9.15 4.87
C LYS A 43 6.91 -9.41 5.84
N SER A 44 7.87 -8.50 5.87
CA SER A 44 9.05 -8.60 6.75
C SER A 44 8.62 -8.61 8.22
N THR A 45 7.74 -7.71 8.62
CA THR A 45 7.27 -7.61 10.00
C THR A 45 6.42 -8.82 10.40
N LEU A 46 5.54 -9.28 9.51
CA LEU A 46 4.72 -10.46 9.76
C LEU A 46 5.59 -11.69 10.00
N SER A 47 6.62 -11.91 9.20
CA SER A 47 7.49 -13.06 9.36
C SER A 47 8.25 -13.06 10.71
N THR A 48 8.46 -11.89 11.31
CA THR A 48 9.10 -11.79 12.63
C THR A 48 8.17 -12.15 13.78
N VAL A 49 6.85 -12.07 13.59
CA VAL A 49 5.88 -12.31 14.67
C VAL A 49 5.17 -13.66 14.57
N ILE A 50 5.14 -14.30 13.41
CA ILE A 50 4.52 -15.61 13.23
C ILE A 50 5.26 -16.65 14.07
N GLY A 51 4.49 -17.40 14.86
CA GLY A 51 5.03 -18.46 15.72
C GLY A 51 5.76 -17.96 16.97
N LYS A 52 5.82 -16.65 17.19
CA LYS A 52 6.46 -16.06 18.36
C LYS A 52 5.44 -15.83 19.49
N SER A 53 5.90 -15.93 20.73
CA SER A 53 5.08 -15.66 21.93
C SER A 53 3.77 -16.43 21.97
N THR A 54 3.76 -17.66 21.45
CA THR A 54 2.59 -18.52 21.47
C THR A 54 2.66 -19.50 22.65
N LYS A 55 1.49 -19.82 23.23
CA LYS A 55 1.37 -20.80 24.30
C LYS A 55 1.64 -22.22 23.82
N TYR A 56 1.26 -22.50 22.58
CA TYR A 56 1.43 -23.80 21.93
C TYR A 56 2.35 -23.69 20.73
N GLU A 57 2.83 -24.84 20.24
CA GLU A 57 3.62 -24.87 19.02
C GLU A 57 2.89 -24.24 17.85
N SER A 58 3.61 -23.47 17.03
CA SER A 58 3.03 -22.79 15.88
C SER A 58 2.51 -23.78 14.86
N ARG A 59 1.29 -23.51 14.34
CA ARG A 59 0.67 -24.27 13.26
C ARG A 59 0.80 -23.55 11.91
N SER A 60 1.73 -22.60 11.82
CA SER A 60 1.92 -21.84 10.59
C SER A 60 2.33 -22.75 9.43
N THR A 61 1.60 -22.63 8.33
CA THR A 61 1.90 -23.35 7.07
C THR A 61 2.53 -22.42 6.03
N GLY A 62 2.69 -21.12 6.35
CA GLY A 62 3.10 -20.10 5.39
C GLY A 62 1.97 -19.59 4.52
N GLU A 63 0.76 -20.13 4.66
CA GLU A 63 -0.39 -19.71 3.83
C GLU A 63 -0.80 -18.26 4.08
N LEU A 64 -0.76 -17.81 5.34
CA LEU A 64 -1.06 -16.41 5.68
C LEU A 64 -0.07 -15.48 4.99
N GLU A 65 1.23 -15.75 5.09
CA GLU A 65 2.27 -14.94 4.46
C GLU A 65 2.14 -14.93 2.94
N SER A 66 1.88 -16.08 2.33
CA SER A 66 1.75 -16.20 0.87
C SER A 66 0.48 -15.54 0.33
N SER A 67 -0.55 -15.35 1.16
CA SER A 67 -1.79 -14.69 0.76
C SER A 67 -1.70 -13.17 0.79
N LEU A 68 -0.64 -12.62 1.38
CA LEU A 68 -0.45 -11.16 1.48
C LEU A 68 -0.07 -10.58 0.13
N GLY A 69 -0.73 -9.51 -0.27
CA GLY A 69 -0.49 -8.87 -1.56
C GLY A 69 -1.15 -7.51 -1.68
N LEU A 70 -1.04 -6.94 -2.88
CA LEU A 70 -1.68 -5.68 -3.23
C LEU A 70 -2.97 -5.93 -4.00
N SER A 71 -3.99 -5.11 -3.73
CA SER A 71 -5.19 -5.07 -4.54
C SER A 71 -4.92 -4.37 -5.88
N SER A 72 -5.87 -4.45 -6.81
CA SER A 72 -5.88 -3.57 -7.98
C SER A 72 -6.15 -2.13 -7.51
N VAL A 73 -5.69 -1.15 -8.30
CA VAL A 73 -6.01 0.25 -8.05
C VAL A 73 -7.48 0.48 -8.37
N ARG A 74 -8.19 1.12 -7.46
CA ARG A 74 -9.62 1.40 -7.59
C ARG A 74 -9.89 2.86 -7.24
N MET A 75 -11.00 3.36 -7.77
CA MET A 75 -11.50 4.69 -7.44
C MET A 75 -12.63 4.56 -6.43
N ASP A 76 -12.58 5.32 -5.34
CA ASP A 76 -13.66 5.34 -4.36
C ASP A 76 -14.83 6.24 -4.83
N LYS A 77 -15.90 6.30 -4.03
CA LYS A 77 -17.08 7.11 -4.36
C LYS A 77 -16.80 8.62 -4.38
N ASN A 78 -15.68 9.06 -3.80
CA ASN A 78 -15.26 10.48 -3.78
C ASN A 78 -14.33 10.83 -4.93
N GLY A 79 -14.03 9.87 -5.83
CA GLY A 79 -13.14 10.07 -6.96
C GLY A 79 -11.65 9.93 -6.62
N ASN A 80 -11.31 9.39 -5.46
CA ASN A 80 -9.93 9.19 -5.03
C ASN A 80 -9.46 7.79 -5.42
N TYR A 81 -8.26 7.72 -6.00
CA TYR A 81 -7.61 6.42 -6.26
C TYR A 81 -7.04 5.83 -4.99
N ASN A 82 -7.14 4.52 -4.86
CA ASN A 82 -6.56 3.81 -3.72
C ASN A 82 -6.06 2.43 -4.13
N ILE A 83 -5.14 1.90 -3.32
CA ILE A 83 -4.65 0.54 -3.38
C ILE A 83 -4.60 0.00 -1.96
N LYS A 84 -4.82 -1.29 -1.79
CA LYS A 84 -4.86 -1.91 -0.47
C LYS A 84 -3.80 -3.00 -0.36
N VAL A 85 -3.17 -3.06 0.80
CA VAL A 85 -2.33 -4.18 1.21
C VAL A 85 -3.19 -5.09 2.07
N GLY A 86 -3.30 -6.34 1.71
CA GLY A 86 -4.18 -7.25 2.42
C GLY A 86 -3.94 -8.71 2.06
N PHE A 87 -4.84 -9.55 2.55
CA PHE A 87 -4.74 -11.00 2.44
C PHE A 87 -5.78 -11.55 1.49
N ALA A 88 -5.37 -12.45 0.61
CA ALA A 88 -6.28 -13.14 -0.30
C ALA A 88 -7.15 -14.17 0.45
N GLU A 89 -8.39 -14.28 0.03
CA GLU A 89 -9.38 -15.21 0.59
C GLU A 89 -9.96 -16.07 -0.54
N PRO A 90 -10.49 -17.24 -0.24
CA PRO A 90 -10.45 -17.98 1.02
C PRO A 90 -9.14 -18.76 1.23
N ARG A 91 -8.91 -19.21 2.47
CA ARG A 91 -7.83 -20.17 2.74
C ARG A 91 -8.26 -21.59 2.31
N LYS A 92 -7.25 -22.42 2.04
CA LYS A 92 -7.49 -23.83 1.65
C LYS A 92 -8.17 -24.64 2.74
N ASP A 93 -7.96 -24.28 4.03
CA ASP A 93 -8.52 -24.98 5.18
C ASP A 93 -9.92 -24.45 5.57
N GLY A 94 -10.49 -23.51 4.81
CA GLY A 94 -11.77 -22.91 5.09
C GLY A 94 -11.74 -21.76 6.12
N GLU A 95 -10.60 -21.49 6.72
CA GLU A 95 -10.43 -20.37 7.64
C GLU A 95 -10.26 -19.06 6.88
N SER A 96 -10.38 -17.93 7.60
CA SER A 96 -10.19 -16.60 7.02
C SER A 96 -8.81 -16.06 7.34
N ASN A 97 -8.05 -15.67 6.31
CA ASN A 97 -6.75 -15.01 6.47
C ASN A 97 -6.89 -13.67 7.19
N ALA A 98 -7.93 -12.90 6.87
CA ALA A 98 -8.18 -11.61 7.53
C ALA A 98 -8.45 -11.81 9.04
N LYS A 99 -9.20 -12.83 9.41
CA LYS A 99 -9.48 -13.15 10.82
C LYS A 99 -8.22 -13.54 11.56
N ILE A 100 -7.38 -14.37 10.95
CA ILE A 100 -6.10 -14.79 11.56
C ILE A 100 -5.18 -13.58 11.73
N ALA A 101 -5.08 -12.72 10.71
CA ALA A 101 -4.30 -11.49 10.78
C ALA A 101 -4.77 -10.57 11.90
N ASN A 102 -6.08 -10.42 12.08
CA ASN A 102 -6.65 -9.64 13.18
C ASN A 102 -6.26 -10.20 14.55
N ILE A 103 -6.30 -11.51 14.70
CA ILE A 103 -5.90 -12.16 15.96
C ILE A 103 -4.42 -11.88 16.27
N ILE A 104 -3.56 -11.93 15.27
CA ILE A 104 -2.14 -11.62 15.45
C ILE A 104 -1.95 -10.15 15.82
N GLU A 105 -2.60 -9.25 15.09
CA GLU A 105 -2.45 -7.79 15.28
C GLU A 105 -2.95 -7.34 16.66
N TYR A 106 -4.13 -7.79 17.05
CA TYR A 106 -4.84 -7.28 18.23
C TYR A 106 -4.90 -8.27 19.41
N GLY A 107 -4.58 -9.55 19.16
CA GLY A 107 -4.66 -10.59 20.16
C GLY A 107 -6.08 -11.10 20.39
N LYS A 108 -6.19 -12.08 21.25
CA LYS A 108 -7.46 -12.65 21.72
C LYS A 108 -7.27 -13.21 23.12
N TYR A 109 -8.35 -13.68 23.74
CA TYR A 109 -8.28 -14.32 25.06
C TYR A 109 -7.26 -15.47 25.06
N GLY A 110 -6.30 -15.41 25.96
CA GLY A 110 -5.23 -16.39 26.07
C GLY A 110 -4.09 -16.23 25.07
N GLN A 111 -4.16 -15.23 24.19
CA GLN A 111 -3.11 -14.98 23.20
C GLN A 111 -2.84 -13.48 23.11
N PRO A 112 -1.63 -13.02 23.50
CA PRO A 112 -1.32 -11.59 23.45
C PRO A 112 -1.21 -11.08 22.01
N ALA A 113 -1.43 -9.79 21.83
CA ALA A 113 -1.24 -9.12 20.55
C ALA A 113 0.23 -9.16 20.12
N ARG A 114 0.44 -9.37 18.83
CA ARG A 114 1.76 -9.32 18.18
C ARG A 114 1.64 -8.42 16.95
N PRO A 115 1.56 -7.07 17.15
CA PRO A 115 1.29 -6.16 16.04
C PRO A 115 2.33 -6.26 14.93
N PHE A 116 1.89 -6.25 13.69
CA PHE A 116 2.75 -6.25 12.52
C PHE A 116 2.31 -5.22 11.47
N LEU A 117 1.01 -4.96 11.36
CA LEU A 117 0.49 -3.99 10.38
C LEU A 117 0.81 -2.56 10.78
N LYS A 118 0.46 -2.16 12.00
CA LYS A 118 0.68 -0.80 12.47
C LYS A 118 2.15 -0.43 12.56
N PRO A 119 3.03 -1.28 13.13
CA PRO A 119 4.47 -1.00 13.10
C PRO A 119 5.04 -0.90 11.69
N ALA A 120 4.59 -1.78 10.77
CA ALA A 120 5.03 -1.74 9.37
C ALA A 120 4.58 -0.47 8.68
N GLN A 121 3.34 -0.04 8.90
CA GLN A 121 2.79 1.19 8.35
C GLN A 121 3.61 2.40 8.81
N ASN A 122 3.90 2.50 10.11
CA ASN A 122 4.67 3.59 10.67
C ASN A 122 6.11 3.60 10.14
N ALA A 123 6.74 2.42 10.06
CA ALA A 123 8.13 2.31 9.61
C ALA A 123 8.31 2.55 8.12
N SER A 124 7.29 2.26 7.29
CA SER A 124 7.38 2.38 5.84
C SER A 124 6.89 3.71 5.28
N LYS A 125 6.28 4.56 6.10
CA LYS A 125 5.63 5.79 5.64
C LYS A 125 6.56 6.69 4.81
N SER A 126 7.73 7.01 5.32
CA SER A 126 8.70 7.88 4.62
C SER A 126 9.20 7.25 3.33
N ALA A 127 9.52 5.96 3.34
CA ALA A 127 9.98 5.25 2.15
C ALA A 127 8.87 5.12 1.11
N CYS A 128 7.63 4.92 1.54
CA CYS A 128 6.46 4.87 0.67
C CYS A 128 6.27 6.22 -0.05
N GLU A 129 6.28 7.31 0.70
CA GLU A 129 6.14 8.66 0.14
C GLU A 129 7.28 8.99 -0.83
N ALA A 130 8.53 8.62 -0.50
CA ALA A 130 9.67 8.81 -1.37
C ALA A 130 9.55 8.03 -2.69
N ALA A 131 9.10 6.77 -2.61
CA ALA A 131 8.89 5.94 -3.79
C ALA A 131 7.79 6.50 -4.70
N MET A 132 6.70 6.98 -4.10
CA MET A 132 5.60 7.60 -4.84
C MET A 132 6.04 8.87 -5.54
N MET A 133 6.79 9.73 -4.84
CA MET A 133 7.29 10.98 -5.40
C MET A 133 8.29 10.73 -6.53
N GLN A 134 9.20 9.79 -6.36
CA GLN A 134 10.16 9.42 -7.39
C GLN A 134 9.46 8.90 -8.65
N THR A 135 8.49 8.01 -8.50
CA THR A 135 7.72 7.48 -9.62
C THR A 135 6.95 8.58 -10.34
N PHE A 136 6.32 9.48 -9.59
CA PHE A 136 5.61 10.62 -10.15
C PHE A 136 6.55 11.52 -10.98
N GLU A 137 7.71 11.86 -10.44
CA GLU A 137 8.70 12.69 -11.13
C GLU A 137 9.20 12.01 -12.40
N GLU A 138 9.47 10.72 -12.37
CA GLU A 138 9.89 9.95 -13.53
C GLU A 138 8.84 9.96 -14.63
N GLU A 139 7.57 9.74 -14.27
CA GLU A 139 6.47 9.72 -15.24
C GLU A 139 6.21 11.11 -15.83
N VAL A 140 6.28 12.16 -15.01
CA VAL A 140 6.12 13.55 -15.49
C VAL A 140 7.26 13.93 -16.42
N SER A 141 8.47 13.48 -16.17
CA SER A 141 9.62 13.78 -17.03
C SER A 141 9.51 13.20 -18.43
N LYS A 142 8.69 12.18 -18.62
CA LYS A 142 8.44 11.55 -19.92
C LYS A 142 7.38 12.26 -20.76
N LEU A 143 6.71 13.25 -20.21
CA LEU A 143 5.65 13.99 -20.89
C LEU A 143 6.17 14.99 -21.93
#